data_4e6e49da22f676322defa309169ae640
#
_entry.id   4e6e49da22f676322defa309169ae640
#
_cell.length_a   1.000
_cell.length_b   1.000
_cell.length_c   1.000
_cell.angle_alpha   90.00
_cell.angle_beta   90.00
_cell.angle_gamma   90.00
#
_symmetry.space_group_name_H-M   'P 1'
#
loop_
_entity.id
_entity.type
_entity.pdbx_description
1 polymer ?
#
loop_
_entity_poly.entity_id
_entity_poly.type
_entity_poly.pdbx_seq_one_letter_code
_entity_poly.pdbx_strand_id
1 'polypeptide(L)'
;MTAYIIPVIFVAVIIIAVIRKAAPYSAFVEGAGSAADLIKTVLPYLIVVMIAVELFRRSGCAAIAANFLSPVFSFFGLPKELCELILIRPLSGAGALGVLDNIYSLYGVDSFIGNCASVIYGSSETVFYLSSVYFSKCRVKNLRYAVPVALIANFTGYTAGCAVLSLML
;
A
#
# COMPACT_ATOMS: atom_id res chain seq x y z
N MET A 1 -12.21 -2.42 -20.07
CA MET A 1 -13.21 -3.20 -19.34
C MET A 1 -13.28 -2.83 -17.84
N THR A 2 -12.19 -2.51 -17.19
CA THR A 2 -12.16 -2.12 -15.75
C THR A 2 -12.94 -0.86 -15.38
N ALA A 3 -13.09 0.10 -16.30
CA ALA A 3 -13.81 1.36 -16.07
C ALA A 3 -15.29 1.19 -15.70
N TYR A 4 -15.92 0.08 -16.08
CA TYR A 4 -17.34 -0.18 -15.80
C TYR A 4 -17.60 -0.96 -14.51
N ILE A 5 -16.56 -1.50 -13.87
CA ILE A 5 -16.71 -2.34 -12.67
C ILE A 5 -17.34 -1.52 -11.52
N ILE A 6 -16.80 -0.35 -11.24
CA ILE A 6 -17.30 0.50 -10.14
C ILE A 6 -18.76 0.98 -10.42
N PRO A 7 -19.10 1.54 -11.61
CA PRO A 7 -20.48 1.86 -11.93
C PRO A 7 -21.44 0.69 -11.82
N VAL A 8 -21.06 -0.49 -12.31
CA VAL A 8 -21.91 -1.70 -12.23
C VAL A 8 -22.16 -2.11 -10.79
N ILE A 9 -21.13 -2.12 -9.93
CA ILE A 9 -21.29 -2.42 -8.51
C ILE A 9 -22.25 -1.42 -7.86
N PHE A 10 -22.08 -0.13 -8.15
CA PHE A 10 -22.92 0.92 -7.59
C PHE A 10 -24.40 0.75 -7.99
N VAL A 11 -24.68 0.50 -9.26
CA VAL A 11 -26.03 0.21 -9.76
C VAL A 11 -26.60 -1.07 -9.14
N ALA A 12 -25.80 -2.14 -9.04
CA ALA A 12 -26.23 -3.39 -8.39
C ALA A 12 -26.61 -3.18 -6.92
N VAL A 13 -25.84 -2.40 -6.17
CA VAL A 13 -26.16 -2.07 -4.76
C VAL A 13 -27.48 -1.31 -4.67
N ILE A 14 -27.76 -0.33 -5.56
CA ILE A 14 -29.03 0.39 -5.58
C ILE A 14 -30.20 -0.56 -5.89
N ILE A 15 -30.06 -1.41 -6.90
CA ILE A 15 -31.10 -2.39 -7.26
C ILE A 15 -31.41 -3.32 -6.08
N ILE A 16 -30.37 -3.86 -5.43
CA ILE A 16 -30.56 -4.74 -4.25
C ILE A 16 -31.24 -3.98 -3.11
N ALA A 17 -30.89 -2.72 -2.86
CA ALA A 17 -31.49 -1.89 -1.84
C ALA A 17 -33.00 -1.66 -2.10
N VAL A 18 -33.37 -1.39 -3.36
CA VAL A 18 -34.76 -1.24 -3.77
C VAL A 18 -35.54 -2.55 -3.59
N ILE A 19 -34.99 -3.69 -4.02
CA ILE A 19 -35.62 -5.01 -3.87
C ILE A 19 -35.84 -5.33 -2.38
N ARG A 20 -34.87 -5.00 -1.52
CA ARG A 20 -34.96 -5.20 -0.08
C ARG A 20 -35.77 -4.14 0.67
N LYS A 21 -36.39 -3.20 -0.07
CA LYS A 21 -37.15 -2.08 0.53
C LYS A 21 -36.34 -1.27 1.55
N ALA A 22 -35.02 -1.25 1.41
CA ALA A 22 -34.15 -0.37 2.20
C ALA A 22 -34.27 1.05 1.67
N ALA A 23 -34.05 2.06 2.52
CA ALA A 23 -33.97 3.46 2.10
C ALA A 23 -32.49 3.78 1.73
N PRO A 24 -32.07 3.69 0.45
CA PRO A 24 -30.67 3.76 0.07
C PRO A 24 -30.03 5.11 0.42
N TYR A 25 -30.78 6.18 0.35
CA TYR A 25 -30.31 7.50 0.72
C TYR A 25 -30.01 7.63 2.23
N SER A 26 -30.93 7.18 3.08
CA SER A 26 -30.73 7.21 4.53
C SER A 26 -29.56 6.34 4.98
N ALA A 27 -29.44 5.14 4.40
CA ALA A 27 -28.32 4.24 4.67
C ALA A 27 -26.96 4.86 4.21
N PHE A 28 -26.96 5.57 3.08
CA PHE A 28 -25.77 6.28 2.61
C PHE A 28 -25.37 7.42 3.56
N VAL A 29 -26.34 8.23 4.00
CA VAL A 29 -26.09 9.34 4.95
C VAL A 29 -25.57 8.83 6.29
N GLU A 30 -26.14 7.74 6.82
CA GLU A 30 -25.66 7.09 8.04
C GLU A 30 -24.25 6.54 7.88
N GLY A 31 -23.98 5.88 6.74
CA GLY A 31 -22.64 5.40 6.38
C GLY A 31 -21.62 6.53 6.27
N ALA A 32 -21.99 7.65 5.65
CA ALA A 32 -21.13 8.83 5.54
C ALA A 32 -20.83 9.44 6.92
N GLY A 33 -21.82 9.51 7.82
CA GLY A 33 -21.63 9.93 9.21
C GLY A 33 -20.63 9.04 9.94
N SER A 34 -20.80 7.72 9.82
CA SER A 34 -19.87 6.74 10.42
C SER A 34 -18.44 6.86 9.85
N ALA A 35 -18.30 7.17 8.56
CA ALA A 35 -17.01 7.40 7.93
C ALA A 35 -16.33 8.68 8.48
N ALA A 36 -17.09 9.75 8.73
CA ALA A 36 -16.57 10.98 9.33
C ALA A 36 -16.00 10.74 10.75
N ASP A 37 -16.68 9.91 11.55
CA ASP A 37 -16.19 9.55 12.89
C ASP A 37 -14.95 8.66 12.83
N LEU A 38 -14.88 7.78 11.83
CA LEU A 38 -13.68 6.99 11.56
C LEU A 38 -12.50 7.91 11.23
N ILE A 39 -12.68 8.87 10.32
CA ILE A 39 -11.65 9.83 9.93
C ILE A 39 -11.11 10.57 11.17
N LYS A 40 -11.98 11.12 12.02
CA LYS A 40 -11.57 11.81 13.25
C LYS A 40 -10.71 10.93 14.17
N THR A 41 -11.05 9.64 14.27
CA THR A 41 -10.33 8.70 15.13
C THR A 41 -8.96 8.32 14.56
N VAL A 42 -8.87 8.13 13.24
CA VAL A 42 -7.67 7.61 12.56
C VAL A 42 -6.70 8.72 12.16
N LEU A 43 -7.21 9.94 11.87
CA LEU A 43 -6.42 11.06 11.36
C LEU A 43 -5.18 11.38 12.22
N PRO A 44 -5.22 11.45 13.56
CA PRO A 44 -4.04 11.73 14.38
C PRO A 44 -2.92 10.70 14.16
N TYR A 45 -3.26 9.42 14.08
CA TYR A 45 -2.29 8.34 13.83
C TYR A 45 -1.67 8.45 12.44
N LEU A 46 -2.49 8.77 11.43
CA LEU A 46 -2.03 8.98 10.06
C LEU A 46 -1.06 10.15 9.96
N ILE A 47 -1.37 11.27 10.61
CA ILE A 47 -0.48 12.44 10.61
C ILE A 47 0.88 12.08 11.20
N VAL A 48 0.93 11.39 12.34
CA VAL A 48 2.19 10.98 12.96
C VAL A 48 2.99 10.06 12.05
N VAL A 49 2.36 9.04 11.47
CA VAL A 49 3.04 8.11 10.55
C VAL A 49 3.54 8.85 9.31
N MET A 50 2.74 9.73 8.71
CA MET A 50 3.13 10.49 7.52
C MET A 50 4.31 11.43 7.80
N ILE A 51 4.30 12.13 8.93
CA ILE A 51 5.42 13.00 9.33
C ILE A 51 6.68 12.16 9.56
N ALA A 52 6.58 11.05 10.28
CA ALA A 52 7.73 10.17 10.55
C ALA A 52 8.35 9.62 9.24
N VAL A 53 7.52 9.19 8.30
CA VAL A 53 7.98 8.69 6.99
C VAL A 53 8.64 9.80 6.16
N GLU A 54 8.05 10.99 6.15
CA GLU A 54 8.60 12.11 5.40
C GLU A 54 9.94 12.58 6.01
N LEU A 55 10.07 12.61 7.33
CA LEU A 55 11.33 12.87 8.01
C LEU A 55 12.38 11.80 7.67
N PHE A 56 12.00 10.53 7.68
CA PHE A 56 12.89 9.41 7.32
C PHE A 56 13.41 9.52 5.88
N ARG A 57 12.55 9.94 4.93
CA ARG A 57 12.96 10.21 3.55
C ARG A 57 13.86 11.43 3.43
N ARG A 58 13.41 12.58 3.95
CA ARG A 58 14.16 13.85 3.80
C ARG A 58 15.48 13.90 4.53
N SER A 59 15.62 13.14 5.62
CA SER A 59 16.90 13.02 6.34
C SER A 59 17.95 12.21 5.58
N GLY A 60 17.59 11.54 4.48
CA GLY A 60 18.46 10.61 3.77
C GLY A 60 18.60 9.24 4.43
N CYS A 61 18.00 9.03 5.60
CA CYS A 61 18.06 7.74 6.31
C CYS A 61 17.47 6.59 5.47
N ALA A 62 16.46 6.87 4.66
CA ALA A 62 15.87 5.87 3.76
C ALA A 62 16.88 5.37 2.73
N ALA A 63 17.65 6.26 2.12
CA ALA A 63 18.69 5.91 1.15
C ALA A 63 19.85 5.16 1.80
N ILE A 64 20.27 5.56 3.00
CA ILE A 64 21.31 4.86 3.77
C ILE A 64 20.85 3.45 4.11
N ALA A 65 19.63 3.29 4.62
CA ALA A 65 19.05 1.99 4.93
C ALA A 65 18.91 1.10 3.68
N ALA A 66 18.47 1.68 2.55
CA ALA A 66 18.36 0.98 1.28
C ALA A 66 19.73 0.46 0.81
N ASN A 67 20.77 1.29 0.86
CA ASN A 67 22.13 0.89 0.51
C ASN A 67 22.67 -0.21 1.43
N PHE A 68 22.40 -0.13 2.73
CA PHE A 68 22.83 -1.15 3.69
C PHE A 68 22.14 -2.50 3.48
N LEU A 69 20.86 -2.49 3.11
CA LEU A 69 20.05 -3.69 2.89
C LEU A 69 20.15 -4.22 1.45
N SER A 70 20.72 -3.46 0.53
CA SER A 70 20.80 -3.85 -0.88
C SER A 70 21.49 -5.18 -1.13
N PRO A 71 22.58 -5.59 -0.41
CA PRO A 71 23.18 -6.92 -0.60
C PRO A 71 22.22 -8.05 -0.23
N VAL A 72 21.42 -7.84 0.83
CA VAL A 72 20.43 -8.83 1.28
C VAL A 72 19.34 -8.97 0.22
N PHE A 73 18.80 -7.86 -0.28
CA PHE A 73 17.74 -7.89 -1.29
C PHE A 73 18.24 -8.47 -2.61
N SER A 74 19.46 -8.15 -3.02
CA SER A 74 20.09 -8.72 -4.21
C SER A 74 20.27 -10.25 -4.09
N PHE A 75 20.55 -10.79 -2.91
CA PHE A 75 20.60 -12.22 -2.69
C PHE A 75 19.26 -12.91 -2.98
N PHE A 76 18.14 -12.22 -2.76
CA PHE A 76 16.80 -12.70 -3.09
C PHE A 76 16.34 -12.38 -4.52
N GLY A 77 17.26 -11.92 -5.38
CA GLY A 77 16.95 -11.62 -6.78
C GLY A 77 16.25 -10.28 -7.01
N LEU A 78 16.21 -9.41 -6.00
CA LEU A 78 15.63 -8.07 -6.12
C LEU A 78 16.68 -7.07 -6.59
N PRO A 79 16.44 -6.28 -7.66
CA PRO A 79 17.34 -5.22 -8.10
C PRO A 79 17.62 -4.21 -6.97
N LYS A 80 18.88 -3.81 -6.83
CA LYS A 80 19.31 -2.83 -5.80
C LYS A 80 18.61 -1.47 -5.95
N GLU A 81 18.24 -1.12 -7.15
CA GLU A 81 17.52 0.11 -7.52
C GLU A 81 16.14 0.19 -6.88
N LEU A 82 15.57 -0.95 -6.50
CA LEU A 82 14.24 -1.05 -5.90
C LEU A 82 14.27 -1.05 -4.36
N CYS A 83 15.45 -1.04 -3.74
CA CYS A 83 15.58 -1.15 -2.27
C CYS A 83 14.86 0.00 -1.55
N GLU A 84 14.94 1.23 -2.06
CA GLU A 84 14.24 2.36 -1.46
C GLU A 84 12.72 2.18 -1.56
N LEU A 85 12.21 1.73 -2.70
CA LEU A 85 10.79 1.43 -2.89
C LEU A 85 10.30 0.36 -1.91
N ILE A 86 11.06 -0.72 -1.77
CA ILE A 86 10.75 -1.84 -0.86
C ILE A 86 10.66 -1.37 0.60
N LEU A 87 11.54 -0.46 1.02
CA LEU A 87 11.55 0.07 2.38
C LEU A 87 10.42 1.08 2.63
N ILE A 88 10.14 1.94 1.66
CA ILE A 88 9.14 3.01 1.80
C ILE A 88 7.70 2.45 1.65
N ARG A 89 7.52 1.43 0.82
CA ARG A 89 6.18 0.92 0.48
C ARG A 89 5.35 0.48 1.70
N PRO A 90 5.88 -0.28 2.68
CA PRO A 90 5.13 -0.64 3.88
C PRO A 90 4.76 0.55 4.77
N LEU A 91 5.51 1.65 4.67
CA LEU A 91 5.36 2.84 5.50
C LEU A 91 4.36 3.84 4.90
N SER A 92 4.48 4.10 3.58
CA SER A 92 3.70 5.14 2.91
C SER A 92 3.43 4.82 1.45
N GLY A 93 2.15 4.73 1.09
CA GLY A 93 1.74 4.56 -0.31
C GLY A 93 2.07 5.79 -1.18
N ALA A 94 1.80 7.00 -0.69
CA ALA A 94 2.12 8.23 -1.40
C ALA A 94 3.64 8.43 -1.52
N GLY A 95 4.39 8.13 -0.45
CA GLY A 95 5.85 8.16 -0.49
C GLY A 95 6.42 7.16 -1.50
N ALA A 96 5.91 5.94 -1.52
CA ALA A 96 6.30 4.92 -2.47
C ALA A 96 5.95 5.29 -3.92
N LEU A 97 4.82 5.99 -4.15
CA LEU A 97 4.47 6.49 -5.48
C LEU A 97 5.51 7.49 -6.00
N GLY A 98 6.00 8.39 -5.15
CA GLY A 98 7.07 9.32 -5.53
C GLY A 98 8.38 8.62 -5.87
N VAL A 99 8.74 7.54 -5.15
CA VAL A 99 9.91 6.71 -5.48
C VAL A 99 9.69 5.95 -6.79
N LEU A 100 8.49 5.41 -7.01
CA LEU A 100 8.10 4.73 -8.24
C LEU A 100 8.22 5.65 -9.47
N ASP A 101 7.70 6.87 -9.36
CA ASP A 101 7.79 7.89 -10.42
C ASP A 101 9.25 8.22 -10.77
N ASN A 102 10.10 8.35 -9.75
CA ASN A 102 11.54 8.54 -9.94
C ASN A 102 12.20 7.34 -10.65
N ILE A 103 11.85 6.12 -10.28
CA ILE A 103 12.33 4.90 -10.94
C ILE A 103 11.92 4.88 -12.42
N TYR A 104 10.67 5.22 -12.73
CA TYR A 104 10.19 5.30 -14.10
C TYR A 104 10.92 6.37 -14.92
N SER A 105 11.22 7.50 -14.31
CA SER A 105 11.95 8.60 -14.97
C SER A 105 13.41 8.22 -15.26
N LEU A 106 14.05 7.41 -14.41
CA LEU A 106 15.46 7.02 -14.55
C LEU A 106 15.66 5.80 -15.45
N TYR A 107 14.78 4.80 -15.33
CA TYR A 107 14.97 3.49 -15.97
C TYR A 107 13.95 3.19 -17.06
N GLY A 108 12.88 3.98 -17.16
CA GLY A 108 11.76 3.73 -18.08
C GLY A 108 10.74 2.74 -17.52
N VAL A 109 9.48 2.93 -17.93
CA VAL A 109 8.34 2.11 -17.45
C VAL A 109 8.44 0.66 -17.94
N ASP A 110 8.83 0.47 -19.20
CA ASP A 110 8.90 -0.84 -19.87
C ASP A 110 10.21 -1.60 -19.61
N SER A 111 11.13 -1.03 -18.81
CA SER A 111 12.36 -1.72 -18.40
C SER A 111 12.06 -2.84 -17.39
N PHE A 112 12.98 -3.80 -17.27
CA PHE A 112 12.88 -4.82 -16.22
C PHE A 112 12.73 -4.22 -14.82
N ILE A 113 13.52 -3.15 -14.52
CA ILE A 113 13.45 -2.43 -13.24
C ILE A 113 12.09 -1.75 -13.06
N GLY A 114 11.58 -1.07 -14.11
CA GLY A 114 10.26 -0.42 -14.08
C GLY A 114 9.11 -1.44 -13.88
N ASN A 115 9.16 -2.55 -14.57
CA ASN A 115 8.18 -3.63 -14.42
C ASN A 115 8.23 -4.24 -13.01
N CYS A 116 9.43 -4.54 -12.47
CA CYS A 116 9.58 -4.99 -11.09
C CYS A 116 9.06 -3.97 -10.08
N ALA A 117 9.34 -2.67 -10.28
CA ALA A 117 8.82 -1.60 -9.44
C ALA A 117 7.29 -1.56 -9.45
N SER A 118 6.67 -1.74 -10.63
CA SER A 118 5.22 -1.81 -10.79
C SER A 118 4.62 -2.98 -10.01
N VAL A 119 5.25 -4.15 -10.11
CA VAL A 119 4.82 -5.36 -9.39
C VAL A 119 4.97 -5.17 -7.88
N ILE A 120 6.09 -4.66 -7.40
CA ILE A 120 6.31 -4.36 -5.98
C ILE A 120 5.24 -3.40 -5.46
N TYR A 121 4.98 -2.33 -6.21
CA TYR A 121 3.96 -1.35 -5.80
C TYR A 121 2.55 -1.92 -5.81
N GLY A 122 2.18 -2.70 -6.82
CA GLY A 122 0.84 -3.24 -7.00
C GLY A 122 0.51 -4.48 -6.17
N SER A 123 1.53 -5.29 -5.82
CA SER A 123 1.34 -6.55 -5.06
C SER A 123 1.39 -6.39 -3.54
N SER A 124 1.59 -5.19 -3.04
CA SER A 124 1.84 -4.95 -1.62
C SER A 124 0.96 -3.88 -1.01
N GLU A 125 0.84 -3.90 0.31
CA GLU A 125 0.08 -2.95 1.10
C GLU A 125 0.95 -2.13 2.05
N THR A 126 0.43 -0.95 2.41
CA THR A 126 1.02 -0.05 3.41
C THR A 126 0.72 -0.58 4.81
N VAL A 127 1.52 -1.54 5.28
CA VAL A 127 1.28 -2.32 6.50
C VAL A 127 1.04 -1.44 7.73
N PHE A 128 1.83 -0.38 7.90
CA PHE A 128 1.71 0.50 9.07
C PHE A 128 0.46 1.38 9.01
N TYR A 129 0.13 1.89 7.82
CA TYR A 129 -1.12 2.63 7.61
C TYR A 129 -2.33 1.74 7.87
N LEU A 130 -2.36 0.56 7.24
CA LEU A 130 -3.44 -0.41 7.38
C LEU A 130 -3.62 -0.81 8.84
N SER A 131 -2.51 -1.11 9.53
CA SER A 131 -2.53 -1.45 10.95
C SER A 131 -3.12 -0.32 11.79
N SER A 132 -2.73 0.92 11.55
CA SER A 132 -3.25 2.09 12.27
C SER A 132 -4.75 2.28 12.07
N VAL A 133 -5.25 2.10 10.84
CA VAL A 133 -6.68 2.26 10.52
C VAL A 133 -7.51 1.15 11.15
N TYR A 134 -7.14 -0.11 10.92
CA TYR A 134 -7.97 -1.24 11.35
C TYR A 134 -7.91 -1.48 12.86
N PHE A 135 -6.73 -1.37 13.46
CA PHE A 135 -6.57 -1.65 14.89
C PHE A 135 -6.96 -0.48 15.79
N SER A 136 -7.08 0.74 15.27
CA SER A 136 -7.56 1.90 16.06
C SER A 136 -9.00 1.70 16.58
N LYS A 137 -9.85 1.00 15.85
CA LYS A 137 -11.25 0.70 16.22
C LYS A 137 -11.46 -0.71 16.80
N CYS A 138 -10.51 -1.61 16.60
CA CYS A 138 -10.58 -2.94 17.17
C CYS A 138 -10.11 -2.90 18.63
N ARG A 139 -10.82 -3.59 19.55
CA ARG A 139 -10.41 -3.73 20.97
C ARG A 139 -9.14 -4.58 21.13
N VAL A 140 -8.38 -4.81 20.05
CA VAL A 140 -7.14 -5.57 20.05
C VAL A 140 -6.00 -4.66 20.50
N LYS A 141 -5.52 -4.87 21.74
CA LYS A 141 -4.42 -4.08 22.31
C LYS A 141 -3.03 -4.51 21.81
N ASN A 142 -2.87 -5.74 21.34
CA ASN A 142 -1.57 -6.30 20.94
C ASN A 142 -1.64 -6.86 19.53
N LEU A 143 -0.89 -6.27 18.61
CA LEU A 143 -0.78 -6.70 17.21
C LEU A 143 -0.02 -8.03 17.04
N ARG A 144 0.70 -8.47 18.08
CA ARG A 144 1.51 -9.70 18.09
C ARG A 144 2.31 -9.86 16.78
N TYR A 145 1.93 -10.85 15.98
CA TYR A 145 2.64 -11.22 14.74
C TYR A 145 2.05 -10.55 13.48
N ALA A 146 0.98 -9.74 13.58
CA ALA A 146 0.30 -9.19 12.41
C ALA A 146 1.23 -8.37 11.52
N VAL A 147 1.98 -7.43 12.10
CA VAL A 147 2.92 -6.57 11.35
C VAL A 147 4.09 -7.39 10.77
N PRO A 148 4.83 -8.20 11.56
CA PRO A 148 5.90 -9.04 11.01
C PRO A 148 5.43 -9.99 9.90
N VAL A 149 4.29 -10.64 10.06
CA VAL A 149 3.74 -11.55 9.03
C VAL A 149 3.38 -10.79 7.75
N ALA A 150 2.76 -9.60 7.88
CA ALA A 150 2.45 -8.78 6.73
C ALA A 150 3.70 -8.29 5.97
N LEU A 151 4.77 -7.93 6.70
CA LEU A 151 6.06 -7.56 6.09
C LEU A 151 6.70 -8.74 5.36
N ILE A 152 6.67 -9.94 5.95
CA ILE A 152 7.18 -11.16 5.31
C ILE A 152 6.34 -11.50 4.07
N ALA A 153 5.02 -11.38 4.14
CA ALA A 153 4.13 -11.62 3.00
C ALA A 153 4.42 -10.63 1.85
N ASN A 154 4.57 -9.32 2.14
CA ASN A 154 4.97 -8.33 1.16
C ASN A 154 6.30 -8.70 0.52
N PHE A 155 7.31 -9.03 1.33
CA PHE A 155 8.63 -9.40 0.84
C PHE A 155 8.60 -10.66 -0.06
N THR A 156 7.81 -11.67 0.33
CA THR A 156 7.58 -12.87 -0.49
C THR A 156 6.91 -12.51 -1.82
N GLY A 157 5.92 -11.60 -1.80
CA GLY A 157 5.28 -11.08 -3.00
C GLY A 157 6.26 -10.36 -3.93
N TYR A 158 7.18 -9.56 -3.39
CA TYR A 158 8.21 -8.87 -4.16
C TYR A 158 9.16 -9.85 -4.85
N THR A 159 9.69 -10.82 -4.10
CA THR A 159 10.63 -11.80 -4.65
C THR A 159 9.98 -12.69 -5.69
N ALA A 160 8.78 -13.21 -5.41
CA ALA A 160 8.03 -14.05 -6.34
C ALA A 160 7.65 -13.26 -7.61
N GLY A 161 7.17 -12.03 -7.46
CA GLY A 161 6.78 -11.20 -8.59
C GLY A 161 7.95 -10.84 -9.50
N CYS A 162 9.10 -10.43 -8.96
CA CYS A 162 10.30 -10.16 -9.73
C CYS A 162 10.87 -11.43 -10.39
N ALA A 163 10.81 -12.58 -9.69
CA ALA A 163 11.24 -13.87 -10.26
C ALA A 163 10.36 -14.28 -11.44
N VAL A 164 9.04 -14.13 -11.35
CA VAL A 164 8.14 -14.39 -12.48
C VAL A 164 8.45 -13.47 -13.66
N LEU A 165 8.66 -12.18 -13.42
CA LEU A 165 9.04 -11.23 -14.48
C LEU A 165 10.36 -11.59 -15.16
N SER A 166 11.36 -12.07 -14.40
CA SER A 166 12.64 -12.50 -14.97
C SER A 166 12.53 -13.75 -15.83
N LEU A 167 11.44 -14.52 -15.73
CA LEU A 167 11.15 -15.68 -16.58
C LEU A 167 10.31 -15.30 -17.81
N MET A 168 9.62 -14.15 -17.77
CA MET A 168 8.72 -13.72 -18.86
C MET A 168 9.40 -12.76 -19.85
N LEU A 169 10.46 -12.08 -19.41
CA LEU A 169 11.27 -11.15 -20.23
C LEU A 169 12.59 -11.77 -20.63
#